data_1b4e868580ba7c130f61c00d8e695b2f
#
_entry.id   1b4e868580ba7c130f61c00d8e695b2f
#
_cell.length_a   1.000
_cell.length_b   1.000
_cell.length_c   1.000
_cell.angle_alpha   90.00
_cell.angle_beta   90.00
_cell.angle_gamma   90.00
#
_symmetry.space_group_name_H-M   'P 1'
#
loop_
_entity.id
_entity.type
_entity.pdbx_description
1 polymer ?
#
loop_
_entity_poly.entity_id
_entity_poly.type
_entity_poly.pdbx_seq_one_letter_code
_entity_poly.pdbx_strand_id
1 'polypeptide(L)'
;MSRTLRTRSEKAESRWTLSPLGAAAPGHGKRLRLWVAAALAVAGGGSDALAFPGLGWWPLIFVGTPLILLSLVGRRLWESLAVGVLGGLAFWGTHILWITVYLGPVPWLALAGLESIFFALGCALIALAWRFSDRAFPGIWGRLCLTPIVIAGLWTLREYVTSNWPYGGFSWGRLAFSQSESPFGALVAWVGISGLSFLLAWVSALIVQVAREPIARQRVIQAMAPVGLIALMLSIPAFPVVTSGTIRVAAVQGNADAGLFAAYTPGQILQDHVAATEPLYGTSVDVVVWPENASDLDPLKNDQSAGILNRVSQQMNAPIVVGTITTDADSTFNSLLLWKDGDGPVDQYDKLHPVPFAEYLPDRGFWSPLAPDLFSLIPRDFTIGTRDNLFDINGVIAGLAICFDIVDDDLVRQMIAGGADIILAPTNNADFGHTDQSVQQLAIARMRAIEAGRSVVNTSTVGTSAIIAPDGSTIDRLQTFQPGVMVQQVPLSQTVTLAMVAGRPIELTVSGLGLIGLVLAALLARRRHQG
;
A
#
# COMPACT_ATOMS: atom_id res chain seq x y z
N MET A 1 83.02 8.06 -30.75
CA MET A 1 82.29 7.24 -29.81
C MET A 1 81.54 8.19 -28.87
N SER A 2 80.27 8.45 -29.18
CA SER A 2 79.43 9.32 -28.34
C SER A 2 78.05 8.65 -28.23
N ARG A 3 77.66 8.30 -27.01
CA ARG A 3 76.32 7.78 -26.68
C ARG A 3 75.48 8.89 -26.14
N THR A 4 74.49 9.30 -26.88
CA THR A 4 73.42 10.21 -26.50
C THR A 4 72.41 9.53 -25.54
N LEU A 5 72.25 10.04 -24.35
CA LEU A 5 71.19 9.72 -23.39
C LEU A 5 69.95 10.53 -23.76
N ARG A 6 68.87 9.84 -24.12
CA ARG A 6 67.53 10.40 -24.27
C ARG A 6 66.82 10.33 -22.93
N THR A 7 66.55 11.47 -22.35
CA THR A 7 65.60 11.63 -21.22
C THR A 7 64.19 11.59 -21.76
N ARG A 8 63.43 10.58 -21.38
CA ARG A 8 61.99 10.50 -21.59
C ARG A 8 61.26 11.10 -20.38
N SER A 9 60.71 12.29 -20.57
CA SER A 9 59.72 12.88 -19.68
C SER A 9 58.38 12.17 -19.94
N GLU A 10 57.97 11.28 -19.08
CA GLU A 10 56.61 10.74 -19.08
C GLU A 10 55.69 11.66 -18.27
N LYS A 11 54.94 12.50 -18.97
CA LYS A 11 53.74 13.14 -18.41
C LYS A 11 52.73 12.05 -18.09
N ALA A 12 52.50 11.82 -16.81
CA ALA A 12 51.37 11.01 -16.33
C ALA A 12 50.06 11.78 -16.60
N GLU A 13 49.44 11.56 -17.75
CA GLU A 13 48.05 11.88 -17.94
C GLU A 13 47.20 10.89 -17.12
N SER A 14 46.61 11.39 -16.03
CA SER A 14 45.61 10.65 -15.27
C SER A 14 44.33 10.49 -16.13
N ARG A 15 44.32 9.48 -16.97
CA ARG A 15 43.09 9.03 -17.62
C ARG A 15 42.17 8.41 -16.56
N TRP A 16 41.11 9.12 -16.22
CA TRP A 16 39.95 8.59 -15.53
C TRP A 16 39.27 7.56 -16.44
N THR A 17 39.86 6.38 -16.56
CA THR A 17 39.18 5.23 -17.14
C THR A 17 38.24 4.71 -16.06
N LEU A 18 36.95 4.97 -16.24
CA LEU A 18 35.89 4.19 -15.60
C LEU A 18 36.17 2.72 -15.95
N SER A 19 36.83 2.00 -15.05
CA SER A 19 37.02 0.56 -15.19
C SER A 19 35.66 -0.06 -15.42
N PRO A 20 35.52 -0.97 -16.40
CA PRO A 20 34.22 -1.54 -16.70
C PRO A 20 33.66 -2.15 -15.43
N LEU A 21 32.48 -1.67 -15.00
CA LEU A 21 31.71 -2.14 -13.83
C LEU A 21 31.36 -3.65 -13.89
N GLY A 22 32.16 -4.42 -14.61
CA GLY A 22 31.86 -5.77 -15.05
C GLY A 22 32.69 -6.94 -14.49
N ALA A 23 33.78 -6.69 -13.74
CA ALA A 23 34.55 -7.80 -13.19
C ALA A 23 33.88 -8.33 -11.90
N ALA A 24 33.43 -9.58 -11.91
CA ALA A 24 32.91 -10.27 -10.74
C ALA A 24 34.03 -10.42 -9.72
N ALA A 25 33.77 -10.02 -8.45
CA ALA A 25 34.64 -10.33 -7.32
C ALA A 25 34.62 -11.85 -7.06
N PRO A 26 35.72 -12.45 -6.56
CA PRO A 26 35.68 -13.79 -6.02
C PRO A 26 34.88 -13.75 -4.70
N GLY A 27 33.57 -13.86 -4.80
CA GLY A 27 32.63 -13.86 -3.67
C GLY A 27 31.86 -15.17 -3.66
N HIS A 28 31.65 -15.70 -2.50
CA HIS A 28 31.03 -16.97 -2.16
C HIS A 28 29.72 -17.21 -2.96
N GLY A 29 29.73 -18.14 -3.91
CA GLY A 29 28.59 -18.55 -4.72
C GLY A 29 28.80 -18.32 -6.22
N LYS A 30 28.65 -19.39 -7.03
CA LYS A 30 28.68 -19.28 -8.50
C LYS A 30 27.48 -18.44 -8.93
N ARG A 31 27.75 -17.40 -9.74
CA ARG A 31 26.72 -16.59 -10.40
C ARG A 31 25.78 -17.49 -11.20
N LEU A 32 24.48 -17.39 -10.97
CA LEU A 32 23.47 -18.13 -11.72
C LEU A 32 23.50 -17.70 -13.21
N ARG A 33 23.11 -18.58 -14.11
CA ARG A 33 22.89 -18.19 -15.51
C ARG A 33 21.77 -17.15 -15.59
N LEU A 34 21.84 -16.21 -16.54
CA LEU A 34 20.89 -15.10 -16.63
C LEU A 34 19.43 -15.58 -16.75
N TRP A 35 19.19 -16.60 -17.59
CA TRP A 35 17.85 -17.16 -17.76
C TRP A 35 17.31 -17.81 -16.48
N VAL A 36 18.18 -18.44 -15.65
CA VAL A 36 17.77 -18.98 -14.34
C VAL A 36 17.38 -17.86 -13.39
N ALA A 37 18.15 -16.75 -13.37
CA ALA A 37 17.80 -15.60 -12.55
C ALA A 37 16.50 -14.94 -13.01
N ALA A 38 16.29 -14.82 -14.32
CA ALA A 38 15.04 -14.33 -14.87
C ALA A 38 13.86 -15.23 -14.44
N ALA A 39 14.01 -16.55 -14.55
CA ALA A 39 12.98 -17.50 -14.11
C ALA A 39 12.70 -17.41 -12.61
N LEU A 40 13.75 -17.26 -11.78
CA LEU A 40 13.58 -17.08 -10.32
C LEU A 40 12.88 -15.75 -9.99
N ALA A 41 13.20 -14.66 -10.71
CA ALA A 41 12.55 -13.37 -10.49
C ALA A 41 11.06 -13.41 -10.89
N VAL A 42 10.73 -14.03 -12.01
CA VAL A 42 9.34 -14.24 -12.46
C VAL A 42 8.58 -15.12 -11.46
N ALA A 43 9.15 -16.27 -11.08
CA ALA A 43 8.55 -17.14 -10.08
C ALA A 43 8.39 -16.44 -8.72
N GLY A 44 9.40 -15.63 -8.34
CA GLY A 44 9.36 -14.84 -7.11
C GLY A 44 8.26 -13.77 -7.13
N GLY A 45 8.19 -12.98 -8.21
CA GLY A 45 7.15 -11.95 -8.35
C GLY A 45 5.75 -12.54 -8.39
N GLY A 46 5.55 -13.65 -9.12
CA GLY A 46 4.28 -14.38 -9.11
C GLY A 46 3.92 -14.95 -7.73
N SER A 47 4.91 -15.51 -7.00
CA SER A 47 4.67 -16.00 -5.63
C SER A 47 4.29 -14.87 -4.68
N ASP A 48 4.97 -13.72 -4.78
CA ASP A 48 4.64 -12.55 -3.95
C ASP A 48 3.21 -12.06 -4.28
N ALA A 49 2.79 -12.01 -5.56
CA ALA A 49 1.43 -11.64 -5.92
C ALA A 49 0.37 -12.58 -5.32
N LEU A 50 0.63 -13.89 -5.30
CA LEU A 50 -0.27 -14.89 -4.71
C LEU A 50 -0.31 -14.84 -3.16
N ALA A 51 0.66 -14.16 -2.53
CA ALA A 51 0.66 -13.92 -1.09
C ALA A 51 -0.35 -12.85 -0.65
N PHE A 52 -0.74 -11.96 -1.58
CA PHE A 52 -1.71 -10.90 -1.29
C PHE A 52 -3.15 -11.42 -1.31
N PRO A 53 -4.10 -10.66 -0.70
CA PRO A 53 -5.52 -10.99 -0.72
C PRO A 53 -6.09 -11.11 -2.14
N GLY A 54 -7.01 -12.00 -2.28
CA GLY A 54 -7.49 -12.71 -3.45
C GLY A 54 -7.25 -14.18 -3.16
N LEU A 55 -6.02 -14.67 -3.35
CA LEU A 55 -5.62 -16.00 -2.89
C LEU A 55 -5.20 -16.01 -1.40
N GLY A 56 -4.51 -14.97 -0.93
CA GLY A 56 -4.18 -14.78 0.48
C GLY A 56 -3.16 -15.78 1.06
N TRP A 57 -2.31 -16.38 0.22
CA TRP A 57 -1.30 -17.34 0.66
C TRP A 57 -0.08 -16.62 1.23
N TRP A 58 -0.28 -15.87 2.30
CA TRP A 58 0.74 -15.03 2.93
C TRP A 58 2.11 -15.69 3.18
N PRO A 59 2.25 -17.02 3.44
CA PRO A 59 3.57 -17.63 3.60
C PRO A 59 4.44 -17.59 2.34
N LEU A 60 3.83 -17.42 1.16
CA LEU A 60 4.56 -17.33 -0.11
C LEU A 60 5.51 -16.13 -0.17
N ILE A 61 5.32 -15.10 0.67
CA ILE A 61 6.25 -13.98 0.77
C ILE A 61 7.65 -14.44 1.20
N PHE A 62 7.75 -15.49 2.03
CA PHE A 62 9.01 -16.10 2.46
C PHE A 62 9.63 -17.04 1.41
N VAL A 63 8.96 -17.19 0.25
CA VAL A 63 9.48 -17.88 -0.93
C VAL A 63 9.76 -16.86 -2.04
N GLY A 64 8.79 -16.05 -2.39
CA GLY A 64 8.84 -15.13 -3.51
C GLY A 64 9.93 -14.07 -3.36
N THR A 65 9.88 -13.29 -2.27
CA THR A 65 10.89 -12.26 -2.01
C THR A 65 12.33 -12.83 -1.94
N PRO A 66 12.63 -13.96 -1.26
CA PRO A 66 13.94 -14.60 -1.35
C PRO A 66 14.35 -15.02 -2.76
N LEU A 67 13.44 -15.51 -3.61
CA LEU A 67 13.75 -15.87 -5.01
C LEU A 67 14.15 -14.63 -5.81
N ILE A 68 13.44 -13.50 -5.64
CA ILE A 68 13.80 -12.22 -6.25
C ILE A 68 15.19 -11.78 -5.77
N LEU A 69 15.43 -11.75 -4.46
CA LEU A 69 16.73 -11.35 -3.90
C LEU A 69 17.89 -12.26 -4.35
N LEU A 70 17.66 -13.58 -4.42
CA LEU A 70 18.65 -14.55 -4.90
C LEU A 70 18.99 -14.33 -6.38
N SER A 71 18.00 -13.98 -7.20
CA SER A 71 18.18 -13.71 -8.62
C SER A 71 19.16 -12.55 -8.88
N LEU A 72 19.32 -11.63 -7.93
CA LEU A 72 20.14 -10.42 -8.03
C LEU A 72 21.60 -10.63 -7.60
N VAL A 73 21.92 -11.76 -6.95
CA VAL A 73 23.27 -12.02 -6.43
C VAL A 73 24.30 -12.07 -7.56
N GLY A 74 25.35 -11.22 -7.46
CA GLY A 74 26.45 -11.16 -8.41
C GLY A 74 26.09 -10.62 -9.80
N ARG A 75 24.93 -9.97 -9.97
CA ARG A 75 24.50 -9.40 -11.25
C ARG A 75 25.22 -8.11 -11.59
N ARG A 76 25.36 -7.86 -12.90
CA ARG A 76 25.71 -6.54 -13.44
C ARG A 76 24.48 -5.64 -13.39
N LEU A 77 24.71 -4.32 -13.40
CA LEU A 77 23.64 -3.33 -13.25
C LEU A 77 22.52 -3.56 -14.29
N TRP A 78 22.84 -3.66 -15.57
CA TRP A 78 21.84 -3.85 -16.63
C TRP A 78 21.11 -5.19 -16.54
N GLU A 79 21.79 -6.26 -16.05
CA GLU A 79 21.15 -7.56 -15.83
C GLU A 79 20.18 -7.52 -14.67
N SER A 80 20.53 -6.78 -13.58
CA SER A 80 19.63 -6.61 -12.45
C SER A 80 18.41 -5.77 -12.80
N LEU A 81 18.56 -4.76 -13.67
CA LEU A 81 17.43 -4.03 -14.22
C LEU A 81 16.51 -4.94 -15.05
N ALA A 82 17.08 -5.73 -15.98
CA ALA A 82 16.28 -6.64 -16.80
C ALA A 82 15.56 -7.71 -15.97
N VAL A 83 16.26 -8.32 -15.01
CA VAL A 83 15.68 -9.30 -14.07
C VAL A 83 14.62 -8.63 -13.17
N GLY A 84 14.89 -7.41 -12.73
CA GLY A 84 13.96 -6.62 -11.93
C GLY A 84 12.68 -6.25 -12.67
N VAL A 85 12.76 -5.87 -13.95
CA VAL A 85 11.58 -5.64 -14.81
C VAL A 85 10.74 -6.91 -14.91
N LEU A 86 11.37 -8.06 -15.19
CA LEU A 86 10.65 -9.32 -15.33
C LEU A 86 9.96 -9.76 -14.01
N GLY A 87 10.65 -9.62 -12.87
CA GLY A 87 10.07 -9.88 -11.56
C GLY A 87 8.95 -8.89 -11.20
N GLY A 88 9.18 -7.60 -11.51
CA GLY A 88 8.19 -6.55 -11.33
C GLY A 88 6.93 -6.77 -12.17
N LEU A 89 7.07 -7.10 -13.44
CA LEU A 89 5.92 -7.42 -14.31
C LEU A 89 5.17 -8.67 -13.84
N ALA A 90 5.88 -9.69 -13.35
CA ALA A 90 5.24 -10.86 -12.79
C ALA A 90 4.46 -10.54 -11.50
N PHE A 91 4.98 -9.65 -10.66
CA PHE A 91 4.28 -9.19 -9.46
C PHE A 91 3.14 -8.23 -9.82
N TRP A 92 3.45 -7.07 -10.36
CA TRP A 92 2.48 -6.01 -10.59
C TRP A 92 1.45 -6.37 -11.67
N GLY A 93 1.86 -7.03 -12.75
CA GLY A 93 0.95 -7.48 -13.80
C GLY A 93 -0.12 -8.43 -13.28
N THR A 94 0.22 -9.28 -12.30
CA THR A 94 -0.73 -10.19 -11.65
C THR A 94 -1.52 -9.47 -10.55
N HIS A 95 -0.84 -8.73 -9.68
CA HIS A 95 -1.43 -8.13 -8.47
C HIS A 95 -2.51 -7.09 -8.77
N ILE A 96 -2.34 -6.29 -9.83
CA ILE A 96 -3.29 -5.26 -10.24
C ILE A 96 -4.03 -5.60 -11.55
N LEU A 97 -4.17 -6.88 -11.86
CA LEU A 97 -4.88 -7.34 -13.08
C LEU A 97 -6.32 -6.82 -13.13
N TRP A 98 -6.92 -6.55 -11.99
CA TRP A 98 -8.26 -6.00 -11.84
C TRP A 98 -8.47 -4.65 -12.56
N ILE A 99 -7.41 -3.87 -12.82
CA ILE A 99 -7.52 -2.61 -13.59
C ILE A 99 -8.02 -2.87 -15.01
N THR A 100 -7.76 -4.05 -15.57
CA THR A 100 -8.23 -4.41 -16.92
C THR A 100 -9.75 -4.42 -17.03
N VAL A 101 -10.46 -4.69 -15.95
CA VAL A 101 -11.94 -4.68 -15.90
C VAL A 101 -12.46 -3.25 -15.90
N TYR A 102 -11.78 -2.34 -15.21
CA TYR A 102 -12.22 -0.95 -15.06
C TYR A 102 -12.02 -0.11 -16.33
N LEU A 103 -10.78 -0.03 -16.84
CA LEU A 103 -10.42 0.85 -17.96
C LEU A 103 -9.70 0.12 -19.11
N GLY A 104 -9.72 -1.22 -19.09
CA GLY A 104 -9.08 -2.04 -20.12
C GLY A 104 -7.57 -2.22 -19.91
N PRO A 105 -6.88 -2.83 -20.90
CA PRO A 105 -5.49 -3.26 -20.73
C PRO A 105 -4.47 -2.12 -20.76
N VAL A 106 -4.78 -0.96 -21.34
CA VAL A 106 -3.81 0.14 -21.50
C VAL A 106 -3.42 0.77 -20.16
N PRO A 107 -4.35 1.21 -19.29
CA PRO A 107 -4.01 1.71 -17.97
C PRO A 107 -3.32 0.67 -17.09
N TRP A 108 -3.75 -0.61 -17.18
CA TRP A 108 -3.09 -1.71 -16.48
C TRP A 108 -1.63 -1.86 -16.90
N LEU A 109 -1.33 -1.88 -18.20
CA LEU A 109 0.04 -1.97 -18.71
C LEU A 109 0.87 -0.74 -18.31
N ALA A 110 0.28 0.45 -18.34
CA ALA A 110 0.96 1.69 -17.97
C ALA A 110 1.36 1.67 -16.48
N LEU A 111 0.43 1.34 -15.58
CA LEU A 111 0.72 1.32 -14.15
C LEU A 111 1.63 0.13 -13.77
N ALA A 112 1.35 -1.09 -14.26
CA ALA A 112 2.21 -2.25 -14.01
C ALA A 112 3.62 -2.04 -14.59
N GLY A 113 3.75 -1.37 -15.74
CA GLY A 113 5.01 -1.00 -16.35
C GLY A 113 5.79 0.01 -15.52
N LEU A 114 5.13 1.10 -15.07
CA LEU A 114 5.72 2.13 -14.20
C LEU A 114 6.24 1.51 -12.90
N GLU A 115 5.41 0.76 -12.21
CA GLU A 115 5.77 0.08 -10.96
C GLU A 115 6.90 -0.93 -11.17
N SER A 116 6.93 -1.62 -12.33
CA SER A 116 8.02 -2.54 -12.67
C SER A 116 9.35 -1.82 -12.94
N ILE A 117 9.33 -0.57 -13.41
CA ILE A 117 10.52 0.27 -13.54
C ILE A 117 11.07 0.60 -12.15
N PHE A 118 10.23 1.06 -11.22
CA PHE A 118 10.65 1.31 -9.83
C PHE A 118 11.16 0.03 -9.17
N PHE A 119 10.48 -1.09 -9.40
CA PHE A 119 10.91 -2.40 -8.91
C PHE A 119 12.32 -2.74 -9.42
N ALA A 120 12.58 -2.52 -10.71
CA ALA A 120 13.88 -2.76 -11.32
C ALA A 120 14.98 -1.84 -10.77
N LEU A 121 14.67 -0.57 -10.54
CA LEU A 121 15.61 0.37 -9.91
C LEU A 121 15.97 -0.07 -8.49
N GLY A 122 14.99 -0.50 -7.69
CA GLY A 122 15.23 -1.10 -6.37
C GLY A 122 16.09 -2.35 -6.45
N CYS A 123 15.79 -3.26 -7.39
CA CYS A 123 16.59 -4.46 -7.67
C CYS A 123 18.04 -4.12 -8.05
N ALA A 124 18.25 -3.05 -8.81
CA ALA A 124 19.59 -2.59 -9.19
C ALA A 124 20.39 -2.12 -7.96
N LEU A 125 19.78 -1.35 -7.05
CA LEU A 125 20.40 -0.94 -5.79
C LEU A 125 20.74 -2.14 -4.90
N ILE A 126 19.84 -3.10 -4.79
CA ILE A 126 20.04 -4.34 -4.02
C ILE A 126 21.16 -5.19 -4.65
N ALA A 127 21.26 -5.29 -5.97
CA ALA A 127 22.36 -5.99 -6.65
C ALA A 127 23.71 -5.33 -6.37
N LEU A 128 23.77 -4.00 -6.31
CA LEU A 128 24.96 -3.26 -5.88
C LEU A 128 25.29 -3.52 -4.41
N ALA A 129 24.28 -3.58 -3.54
CA ALA A 129 24.47 -3.92 -2.13
C ALA A 129 25.09 -5.33 -1.98
N TRP A 130 24.55 -6.36 -2.66
CA TRP A 130 25.15 -7.69 -2.68
C TRP A 130 26.61 -7.67 -3.12
N ARG A 131 26.93 -6.90 -4.17
CA ARG A 131 28.27 -6.83 -4.75
C ARG A 131 29.29 -6.17 -3.84
N PHE A 132 28.91 -5.08 -3.17
CA PHE A 132 29.84 -4.32 -2.34
C PHE A 132 29.94 -4.86 -0.92
N SER A 133 28.83 -5.33 -0.34
CA SER A 133 28.78 -5.81 1.05
C SER A 133 29.63 -7.06 1.27
N ASP A 134 29.71 -7.99 0.32
CA ASP A 134 30.57 -9.17 0.44
C ASP A 134 32.05 -8.82 0.65
N ARG A 135 32.49 -7.68 0.11
CA ARG A 135 33.86 -7.15 0.26
C ARG A 135 34.00 -6.23 1.47
N ALA A 136 33.00 -5.39 1.70
CA ALA A 136 33.03 -4.40 2.78
C ALA A 136 32.88 -5.06 4.16
N PHE A 137 32.07 -6.10 4.25
CA PHE A 137 31.67 -6.77 5.49
C PHE A 137 31.89 -8.29 5.43
N PRO A 138 33.15 -8.80 5.30
CA PRO A 138 33.42 -10.23 5.03
C PRO A 138 33.18 -11.16 6.23
N GLY A 139 33.07 -10.63 7.44
CA GLY A 139 32.83 -11.42 8.66
C GLY A 139 31.41 -11.91 8.79
N ILE A 140 31.17 -12.82 9.76
CA ILE A 140 29.83 -13.39 10.03
C ILE A 140 28.80 -12.32 10.38
N TRP A 141 29.18 -11.31 11.16
CA TRP A 141 28.31 -10.16 11.50
C TRP A 141 27.97 -9.31 10.27
N GLY A 142 28.94 -9.13 9.35
CA GLY A 142 28.67 -8.45 8.08
C GLY A 142 27.64 -9.19 7.25
N ARG A 143 27.75 -10.51 7.17
CA ARG A 143 26.90 -11.37 6.36
C ARG A 143 25.51 -11.56 6.96
N LEU A 144 25.40 -11.81 8.27
CA LEU A 144 24.11 -12.13 8.92
C LEU A 144 23.42 -10.91 9.55
N CYS A 145 24.09 -9.76 9.65
CA CYS A 145 23.50 -8.56 10.22
C CYS A 145 23.51 -7.40 9.20
N LEU A 146 24.68 -6.86 8.86
CA LEU A 146 24.78 -5.61 8.12
C LEU A 146 24.23 -5.73 6.69
N THR A 147 24.62 -6.76 5.94
CA THR A 147 24.17 -6.94 4.56
C THR A 147 22.65 -7.13 4.44
N PRO A 148 22.01 -8.00 5.24
CA PRO A 148 20.54 -8.16 5.20
C PRO A 148 19.79 -6.90 5.59
N ILE A 149 20.29 -6.12 6.57
CA ILE A 149 19.69 -4.83 6.97
C ILE A 149 19.77 -3.83 5.82
N VAL A 150 20.93 -3.71 5.16
CA VAL A 150 21.09 -2.81 3.99
C VAL A 150 20.11 -3.19 2.88
N ILE A 151 19.97 -4.48 2.58
CA ILE A 151 19.05 -4.97 1.54
C ILE A 151 17.59 -4.70 1.90
N ALA A 152 17.20 -4.99 3.13
CA ALA A 152 15.86 -4.71 3.62
C ALA A 152 15.54 -3.21 3.60
N GLY A 153 16.50 -2.37 4.00
CA GLY A 153 16.36 -0.92 3.93
C GLY A 153 16.21 -0.39 2.51
N LEU A 154 16.93 -0.95 1.53
CA LEU A 154 16.78 -0.60 0.11
C LEU A 154 15.44 -1.08 -0.46
N TRP A 155 14.92 -2.21 0.01
CA TRP A 155 13.58 -2.66 -0.34
C TRP A 155 12.53 -1.68 0.15
N THR A 156 12.60 -1.28 1.43
CA THR A 156 11.69 -0.30 2.03
C THR A 156 11.82 1.08 1.39
N LEU A 157 13.04 1.51 1.03
CA LEU A 157 13.26 2.75 0.28
C LEU A 157 12.51 2.74 -1.07
N ARG A 158 12.52 1.62 -1.78
CA ARG A 158 11.74 1.50 -3.02
C ARG A 158 10.24 1.66 -2.74
N GLU A 159 9.71 0.95 -1.74
CA GLU A 159 8.30 1.06 -1.35
C GLU A 159 7.96 2.50 -0.94
N TYR A 160 8.83 3.16 -0.17
CA TYR A 160 8.66 4.57 0.18
C TYR A 160 8.55 5.48 -1.04
N VAL A 161 9.43 5.31 -2.03
CA VAL A 161 9.41 6.13 -3.25
C VAL A 161 8.12 5.89 -4.03
N THR A 162 7.74 4.64 -4.28
CA THR A 162 6.53 4.32 -5.07
C THR A 162 5.23 4.65 -4.34
N SER A 163 5.25 4.70 -3.01
CA SER A 163 4.09 5.09 -2.20
C SER A 163 3.84 6.61 -2.16
N ASN A 164 4.81 7.42 -2.61
CA ASN A 164 4.72 8.89 -2.52
C ASN A 164 4.89 9.60 -3.87
N TRP A 165 5.44 8.95 -4.90
CA TRP A 165 5.77 9.58 -6.17
C TRP A 165 5.68 8.58 -7.34
N PRO A 166 5.21 9.03 -8.54
CA PRO A 166 4.64 10.33 -8.89
C PRO A 166 3.16 10.49 -8.47
N TYR A 167 2.61 11.70 -8.51
CA TYR A 167 1.19 12.01 -8.30
C TYR A 167 0.57 11.43 -7.01
N GLY A 168 1.32 11.44 -5.90
CA GLY A 168 0.90 10.82 -4.63
C GLY A 168 1.29 9.35 -4.48
N GLY A 169 1.81 8.72 -5.55
CA GLY A 169 2.27 7.34 -5.54
C GLY A 169 1.15 6.29 -5.59
N PHE A 170 1.59 5.01 -5.54
CA PHE A 170 0.68 3.86 -5.52
C PHE A 170 1.15 2.82 -4.50
N SER A 171 0.71 2.98 -3.24
CA SER A 171 1.19 2.17 -2.10
C SER A 171 0.55 0.79 -1.97
N TRP A 172 -0.15 0.30 -3.00
CA TRP A 172 -0.96 -0.91 -3.00
C TRP A 172 -0.18 -2.22 -2.81
N GLY A 173 1.05 -2.29 -3.31
CA GLY A 173 1.88 -3.51 -3.32
C GLY A 173 2.98 -3.55 -2.25
N ARG A 174 2.80 -2.91 -1.08
CA ARG A 174 3.76 -2.99 0.04
C ARG A 174 3.70 -4.38 0.67
N LEU A 175 4.86 -5.02 0.93
CA LEU A 175 4.91 -6.41 1.45
C LEU A 175 4.04 -6.61 2.69
N ALA A 176 3.95 -5.62 3.56
CA ALA A 176 3.16 -5.70 4.77
C ALA A 176 1.68 -6.04 4.52
N PHE A 177 1.09 -5.56 3.42
CA PHE A 177 -0.33 -5.81 3.14
C PHE A 177 -0.64 -7.28 2.83
N SER A 178 0.35 -8.06 2.39
CA SER A 178 0.21 -9.51 2.26
C SER A 178 -0.02 -10.22 3.60
N GLN A 179 0.24 -9.54 4.72
CA GLN A 179 0.20 -10.11 6.07
C GLN A 179 -1.08 -9.77 6.85
N SER A 180 -2.10 -9.24 6.19
CA SER A 180 -3.36 -8.80 6.83
C SER A 180 -4.10 -9.90 7.61
N GLU A 181 -3.92 -11.17 7.25
CA GLU A 181 -4.50 -12.33 7.90
C GLU A 181 -3.45 -13.27 8.51
N SER A 182 -2.20 -12.82 8.59
CA SER A 182 -1.11 -13.57 9.19
C SER A 182 -0.86 -13.15 10.65
N PRO A 183 -0.18 -13.99 11.45
CA PRO A 183 0.20 -13.61 12.82
C PRO A 183 1.18 -12.42 12.86
N PHE A 184 1.83 -12.07 11.74
CA PHE A 184 2.74 -10.93 11.65
C PHE A 184 1.99 -9.60 11.50
N GLY A 185 0.71 -9.60 11.10
CA GLY A 185 -0.10 -8.41 10.95
C GLY A 185 -0.16 -7.55 12.23
N ALA A 186 -0.18 -8.20 13.41
CA ALA A 186 -0.18 -7.51 14.70
C ALA A 186 1.04 -6.59 14.92
N LEU A 187 2.16 -6.84 14.23
CA LEU A 187 3.37 -6.03 14.35
C LEU A 187 3.22 -4.62 13.81
N VAL A 188 2.25 -4.36 12.92
CA VAL A 188 2.09 -3.01 12.35
C VAL A 188 1.76 -1.96 13.39
N ALA A 189 1.09 -2.31 14.48
CA ALA A 189 0.85 -1.38 15.60
C ALA A 189 2.14 -0.94 16.31
N TRP A 190 3.21 -1.76 16.22
CA TRP A 190 4.51 -1.47 16.82
C TRP A 190 5.44 -0.72 15.89
N VAL A 191 5.51 -1.12 14.62
CA VAL A 191 6.56 -0.66 13.69
C VAL A 191 6.01 0.05 12.44
N GLY A 192 4.69 0.12 12.27
CA GLY A 192 4.04 0.64 11.07
C GLY A 192 4.13 -0.31 9.88
N ILE A 193 3.43 0.05 8.81
CA ILE A 193 3.42 -0.72 7.55
C ILE A 193 4.83 -0.88 6.99
N SER A 194 5.60 0.21 6.87
CA SER A 194 6.98 0.18 6.36
C SER A 194 7.93 -0.63 7.24
N GLY A 195 7.75 -0.57 8.57
CA GLY A 195 8.54 -1.37 9.50
C GLY A 195 8.29 -2.86 9.34
N LEU A 196 7.04 -3.29 9.12
CA LEU A 196 6.74 -4.70 8.83
C LEU A 196 7.31 -5.12 7.47
N SER A 197 7.17 -4.31 6.42
CA SER A 197 7.81 -4.57 5.11
C SER A 197 9.32 -4.75 5.26
N PHE A 198 9.98 -3.90 6.07
CA PHE A 198 11.41 -4.03 6.37
C PHE A 198 11.74 -5.38 7.04
N LEU A 199 10.97 -5.80 8.04
CA LEU A 199 11.20 -7.06 8.76
C LEU A 199 11.06 -8.28 7.83
N LEU A 200 10.06 -8.29 6.96
CA LEU A 200 9.84 -9.36 5.97
C LEU A 200 10.98 -9.41 4.95
N ALA A 201 11.42 -8.26 4.44
CA ALA A 201 12.57 -8.16 3.55
C ALA A 201 13.88 -8.57 4.26
N TRP A 202 14.02 -8.26 5.56
CA TRP A 202 15.19 -8.67 6.36
C TRP A 202 15.26 -10.18 6.52
N VAL A 203 14.15 -10.84 6.90
CA VAL A 203 14.05 -12.31 6.94
C VAL A 203 14.41 -12.91 5.58
N SER A 204 13.86 -12.35 4.49
CA SER A 204 14.10 -12.82 3.13
C SER A 204 15.58 -12.70 2.73
N ALA A 205 16.24 -11.60 3.07
CA ALA A 205 17.67 -11.41 2.84
C ALA A 205 18.53 -12.37 3.66
N LEU A 206 18.15 -12.67 4.91
CA LEU A 206 18.80 -13.70 5.74
C LEU A 206 18.66 -15.10 5.13
N ILE A 207 17.48 -15.46 4.62
CA ILE A 207 17.27 -16.75 3.94
C ILE A 207 18.23 -16.88 2.76
N VAL A 208 18.40 -15.83 1.95
CA VAL A 208 19.34 -15.81 0.82
C VAL A 208 20.78 -15.95 1.29
N GLN A 209 21.18 -15.27 2.36
CA GLN A 209 22.54 -15.41 2.92
C GLN A 209 22.84 -16.84 3.39
N VAL A 210 21.88 -17.47 4.05
CA VAL A 210 21.99 -18.88 4.47
C VAL A 210 22.08 -19.80 3.25
N ALA A 211 21.26 -19.59 2.23
CA ALA A 211 21.28 -20.38 0.99
C ALA A 211 22.61 -20.28 0.24
N ARG A 212 23.33 -19.15 0.37
CA ARG A 212 24.65 -18.90 -0.25
C ARG A 212 25.81 -19.55 0.51
N GLU A 213 25.62 -20.02 1.75
CA GLU A 213 26.65 -20.68 2.54
C GLU A 213 27.00 -22.05 1.93
N PRO A 214 28.26 -22.29 1.48
CA PRO A 214 28.63 -23.54 0.81
C PRO A 214 28.77 -24.71 1.79
N ILE A 215 29.15 -24.46 3.05
CA ILE A 215 29.43 -25.49 4.06
C ILE A 215 28.11 -25.88 4.74
N ALA A 216 27.68 -27.13 4.56
CA ALA A 216 26.40 -27.62 5.08
C ALA A 216 26.22 -27.42 6.60
N ARG A 217 27.24 -27.71 7.40
CA ARG A 217 27.21 -27.51 8.86
C ARG A 217 27.03 -26.01 9.22
N GLN A 218 27.74 -25.10 8.53
CA GLN A 218 27.61 -23.66 8.78
C GLN A 218 26.25 -23.15 8.32
N ARG A 219 25.71 -23.68 7.21
CA ARG A 219 24.37 -23.36 6.72
C ARG A 219 23.31 -23.66 7.79
N VAL A 220 23.37 -24.83 8.42
CA VAL A 220 22.44 -25.20 9.49
C VAL A 220 22.56 -24.23 10.68
N ILE A 221 23.78 -23.90 11.09
CA ILE A 221 24.00 -22.94 12.19
C ILE A 221 23.48 -21.54 11.82
N GLN A 222 23.79 -21.09 10.61
CA GLN A 222 23.36 -19.75 10.14
C GLN A 222 21.84 -19.67 9.91
N ALA A 223 21.15 -20.79 9.65
CA ALA A 223 19.69 -20.85 9.57
C ALA A 223 19.00 -20.45 10.89
N MET A 224 19.72 -20.51 12.00
CA MET A 224 19.19 -19.98 13.28
C MET A 224 18.90 -18.48 13.22
N ALA A 225 19.55 -17.71 12.33
CA ALA A 225 19.31 -16.26 12.22
C ALA A 225 17.92 -15.92 11.67
N PRO A 226 17.49 -16.38 10.49
CA PRO A 226 16.13 -16.12 10.02
C PRO A 226 15.08 -16.79 10.91
N VAL A 227 15.32 -18.02 11.42
CA VAL A 227 14.41 -18.70 12.35
C VAL A 227 14.27 -17.92 13.65
N GLY A 228 15.38 -17.44 14.23
CA GLY A 228 15.37 -16.63 15.44
C GLY A 228 14.64 -15.29 15.25
N LEU A 229 14.84 -14.64 14.09
CA LEU A 229 14.12 -13.39 13.78
C LEU A 229 12.61 -13.65 13.63
N ILE A 230 12.21 -14.71 12.93
CA ILE A 230 10.79 -15.10 12.82
C ILE A 230 10.22 -15.41 14.21
N ALA A 231 10.93 -16.20 15.03
CA ALA A 231 10.50 -16.53 16.39
C ALA A 231 10.36 -15.25 17.25
N LEU A 232 11.30 -14.32 17.13
CA LEU A 232 11.22 -13.02 17.80
C LEU A 232 9.98 -12.24 17.34
N MET A 233 9.74 -12.13 16.04
CA MET A 233 8.56 -11.46 15.50
C MET A 233 7.26 -12.07 16.02
N LEU A 234 7.16 -13.38 16.09
CA LEU A 234 6.01 -14.11 16.61
C LEU A 234 5.86 -14.03 18.14
N SER A 235 6.94 -13.70 18.87
CA SER A 235 6.90 -13.55 20.33
C SER A 235 6.45 -12.17 20.79
N ILE A 236 6.41 -11.18 19.89
CA ILE A 236 5.92 -9.83 20.20
C ILE A 236 4.39 -9.91 20.32
N PRO A 237 3.82 -9.55 21.47
CA PRO A 237 2.37 -9.57 21.66
C PRO A 237 1.69 -8.51 20.79
N ALA A 238 0.38 -8.68 20.55
CA ALA A 238 -0.44 -7.63 19.97
C ALA A 238 -0.33 -6.36 20.83
N PHE A 239 -0.38 -5.20 20.18
CA PHE A 239 -0.32 -3.92 20.90
C PHE A 239 -1.54 -3.78 21.80
N PRO A 240 -1.37 -3.37 23.07
CA PRO A 240 -2.50 -3.25 24.01
C PRO A 240 -3.35 -2.03 23.62
N VAL A 241 -4.51 -2.27 23.02
CA VAL A 241 -5.50 -1.24 22.70
C VAL A 241 -6.56 -1.23 23.78
N VAL A 242 -6.77 -0.07 24.42
CA VAL A 242 -7.80 0.13 25.44
C VAL A 242 -9.05 0.71 24.77
N THR A 243 -10.17 0.05 24.93
CA THR A 243 -11.47 0.54 24.46
C THR A 243 -12.00 1.62 25.40
N SER A 244 -12.46 2.76 24.86
CA SER A 244 -13.03 3.89 25.59
C SER A 244 -14.57 3.88 25.63
N GLY A 245 -15.20 2.92 24.96
CA GLY A 245 -16.64 2.79 24.82
C GLY A 245 -17.02 2.06 23.53
N THR A 246 -18.27 2.20 23.13
CA THR A 246 -18.77 1.66 21.86
C THR A 246 -19.72 2.65 21.21
N ILE A 247 -19.82 2.60 19.88
CA ILE A 247 -20.84 3.29 19.09
C ILE A 247 -21.65 2.24 18.33
N ARG A 248 -22.96 2.40 18.27
CA ARG A 248 -23.82 1.49 17.50
C ARG A 248 -23.96 1.98 16.08
N VAL A 249 -23.32 1.30 15.16
CA VAL A 249 -23.25 1.64 13.72
C VAL A 249 -24.20 0.78 12.92
N ALA A 250 -24.97 1.39 12.01
CA ALA A 250 -25.64 0.72 10.92
C ALA A 250 -24.89 1.00 9.63
N ALA A 251 -24.11 0.04 9.14
CA ALA A 251 -23.41 0.13 7.85
C ALA A 251 -24.23 -0.56 6.75
N VAL A 252 -24.53 0.19 5.68
CA VAL A 252 -25.50 -0.23 4.66
C VAL A 252 -24.80 -0.44 3.32
N GLN A 253 -25.00 -1.59 2.71
CA GLN A 253 -24.61 -1.93 1.34
C GLN A 253 -25.89 -1.99 0.48
N GLY A 254 -26.08 -1.00 -0.41
CA GLY A 254 -27.29 -0.94 -1.24
C GLY A 254 -27.29 -1.93 -2.40
N ASN A 255 -26.13 -2.47 -2.76
CA ASN A 255 -25.90 -3.26 -3.98
C ASN A 255 -26.26 -2.47 -5.25
N ALA A 256 -25.99 -1.18 -5.23
CA ALA A 256 -26.25 -0.29 -6.34
C ALA A 256 -25.20 -0.46 -7.45
N ASP A 257 -25.64 -0.40 -8.70
CA ASP A 257 -24.74 -0.36 -9.86
C ASP A 257 -24.17 1.06 -10.05
N ALA A 258 -23.26 1.44 -9.15
CA ALA A 258 -22.67 2.77 -9.05
C ALA A 258 -21.35 2.88 -9.84
N GLY A 259 -21.16 2.05 -10.87
CA GLY A 259 -19.98 2.06 -11.73
C GLY A 259 -19.96 3.27 -12.66
N LEU A 260 -18.73 3.71 -13.06
CA LEU A 260 -18.52 4.87 -13.94
C LEU A 260 -19.25 4.73 -15.29
N PHE A 261 -19.34 3.50 -15.79
CA PHE A 261 -19.98 3.18 -17.08
C PHE A 261 -21.34 2.49 -16.94
N ALA A 262 -21.85 2.37 -15.70
CA ALA A 262 -23.14 1.77 -15.45
C ALA A 262 -24.27 2.64 -16.01
N ALA A 263 -25.24 2.00 -16.65
CA ALA A 263 -26.46 2.67 -17.09
C ALA A 263 -27.48 2.65 -15.94
N TYR A 264 -27.64 3.76 -15.25
CA TYR A 264 -28.64 3.91 -14.18
C TYR A 264 -29.55 5.10 -14.43
N THR A 265 -30.73 5.07 -13.84
CA THR A 265 -31.65 6.22 -13.83
C THR A 265 -31.22 7.17 -12.69
N PRO A 266 -31.10 8.48 -12.90
CA PRO A 266 -30.78 9.42 -11.83
C PRO A 266 -31.69 9.25 -10.61
N GLY A 267 -31.09 9.13 -9.43
CA GLY A 267 -31.76 8.83 -8.17
C GLY A 267 -31.91 7.34 -7.86
N GLN A 268 -31.57 6.43 -8.78
CA GLN A 268 -31.69 4.98 -8.56
C GLN A 268 -30.72 4.50 -7.48
N ILE A 269 -29.44 4.93 -7.53
CA ILE A 269 -28.43 4.54 -6.53
C ILE A 269 -28.86 4.96 -5.13
N LEU A 270 -29.38 6.18 -5.00
CA LEU A 270 -29.94 6.71 -3.76
C LEU A 270 -31.11 5.82 -3.27
N GLN A 271 -32.03 5.41 -4.17
CA GLN A 271 -33.17 4.57 -3.81
C GLN A 271 -32.74 3.16 -3.37
N ASP A 272 -31.73 2.57 -4.00
CA ASP A 272 -31.21 1.26 -3.61
C ASP A 272 -30.67 1.26 -2.17
N HIS A 273 -29.99 2.35 -1.76
CA HIS A 273 -29.53 2.52 -0.38
C HIS A 273 -30.67 2.80 0.60
N VAL A 274 -31.69 3.55 0.19
CA VAL A 274 -32.93 3.72 0.96
C VAL A 274 -33.60 2.37 1.19
N ALA A 275 -33.83 1.60 0.13
CA ALA A 275 -34.49 0.30 0.21
C ALA A 275 -33.71 -0.69 1.11
N ALA A 276 -32.36 -0.66 1.06
CA ALA A 276 -31.54 -1.47 1.96
C ALA A 276 -31.62 -0.99 3.42
N THR A 277 -31.92 0.30 3.66
CA THR A 277 -32.03 0.88 5.01
C THR A 277 -33.42 0.71 5.62
N GLU A 278 -34.48 0.66 4.81
CA GLU A 278 -35.88 0.57 5.28
C GLU A 278 -36.14 -0.52 6.34
N PRO A 279 -35.56 -1.75 6.24
CA PRO A 279 -35.74 -2.79 7.26
C PRO A 279 -35.23 -2.41 8.66
N LEU A 280 -34.39 -1.37 8.75
CA LEU A 280 -33.82 -0.87 10.02
C LEU A 280 -34.66 0.24 10.67
N TYR A 281 -35.70 0.75 10.01
CA TYR A 281 -36.49 1.85 10.57
C TYR A 281 -37.04 1.50 11.96
N GLY A 282 -36.84 2.39 12.91
CA GLY A 282 -37.16 2.18 14.32
C GLY A 282 -36.08 1.39 15.10
N THR A 283 -35.01 0.92 14.45
CA THR A 283 -33.86 0.35 15.16
C THR A 283 -33.02 1.48 15.75
N SER A 284 -32.73 1.40 17.05
CA SER A 284 -31.86 2.40 17.70
C SER A 284 -30.42 2.19 17.22
N VAL A 285 -29.83 3.21 16.60
CA VAL A 285 -28.40 3.28 16.21
C VAL A 285 -27.90 4.69 16.50
N ASP A 286 -26.58 4.87 16.64
CA ASP A 286 -25.96 6.17 16.87
C ASP A 286 -25.59 6.86 15.55
N VAL A 287 -25.34 6.07 14.48
CA VAL A 287 -25.02 6.56 13.15
C VAL A 287 -25.36 5.53 12.09
N VAL A 288 -25.83 6.01 10.94
CA VAL A 288 -25.95 5.23 9.69
C VAL A 288 -24.78 5.59 8.79
N VAL A 289 -24.10 4.59 8.23
CA VAL A 289 -22.98 4.79 7.29
C VAL A 289 -23.33 4.20 5.94
N TRP A 290 -23.43 5.05 4.94
CA TRP A 290 -23.61 4.70 3.54
C TRP A 290 -22.27 4.79 2.80
N PRO A 291 -22.08 3.99 1.74
CA PRO A 291 -20.81 3.96 1.00
C PRO A 291 -20.54 5.24 0.19
N GLU A 292 -19.37 5.27 -0.45
CA GLU A 292 -19.00 6.25 -1.45
C GLU A 292 -20.02 6.25 -2.60
N ASN A 293 -20.43 7.42 -3.08
CA ASN A 293 -21.41 7.61 -4.15
C ASN A 293 -22.79 6.96 -3.89
N ALA A 294 -23.18 6.77 -2.64
CA ALA A 294 -24.48 6.22 -2.26
C ALA A 294 -25.65 7.13 -2.64
N SER A 295 -25.39 8.43 -2.82
CA SER A 295 -26.32 9.36 -3.45
C SER A 295 -25.74 9.84 -4.78
N ASP A 296 -26.39 9.47 -5.87
CA ASP A 296 -26.06 9.91 -7.23
C ASP A 296 -26.61 11.29 -7.58
N LEU A 297 -27.41 11.87 -6.68
CA LEU A 297 -27.89 13.25 -6.75
C LEU A 297 -27.22 14.08 -5.66
N ASP A 298 -26.68 15.25 -6.00
CA ASP A 298 -26.08 16.19 -5.04
C ASP A 298 -27.15 16.75 -4.09
N PRO A 299 -27.21 16.32 -2.81
CA PRO A 299 -28.28 16.74 -1.92
C PRO A 299 -28.13 18.21 -1.46
N LEU A 300 -26.99 18.85 -1.74
CA LEU A 300 -26.80 20.27 -1.50
C LEU A 300 -27.51 21.14 -2.55
N LYS A 301 -27.88 20.56 -3.70
CA LYS A 301 -28.49 21.25 -4.85
C LYS A 301 -29.80 20.62 -5.32
N ASN A 302 -30.16 19.47 -4.80
CA ASN A 302 -31.34 18.71 -5.18
C ASN A 302 -32.27 18.50 -3.99
N ASP A 303 -33.38 19.25 -3.94
CA ASP A 303 -34.37 19.20 -2.85
C ASP A 303 -34.99 17.82 -2.65
N GLN A 304 -35.11 17.02 -3.73
CA GLN A 304 -35.66 15.68 -3.64
C GLN A 304 -34.72 14.75 -2.87
N SER A 305 -33.42 14.73 -3.21
CA SER A 305 -32.43 13.92 -2.50
C SER A 305 -32.25 14.40 -1.06
N ALA A 306 -32.23 15.72 -0.81
CA ALA A 306 -32.21 16.29 0.53
C ALA A 306 -33.44 15.82 1.36
N GLY A 307 -34.65 15.86 0.77
CA GLY A 307 -35.87 15.39 1.42
C GLY A 307 -35.85 13.90 1.71
N ILE A 308 -35.20 13.08 0.87
CA ILE A 308 -35.02 11.64 1.11
C ILE A 308 -34.06 11.42 2.28
N LEU A 309 -32.91 12.08 2.33
CA LEU A 309 -31.95 11.96 3.43
C LEU A 309 -32.54 12.42 4.75
N ASN A 310 -33.29 13.52 4.78
CA ASN A 310 -34.03 13.96 5.96
C ASN A 310 -34.99 12.87 6.46
N ARG A 311 -35.76 12.25 5.56
CA ARG A 311 -36.70 11.18 5.92
C ARG A 311 -35.97 9.97 6.49
N VAL A 312 -34.87 9.52 5.88
CA VAL A 312 -34.09 8.39 6.36
C VAL A 312 -33.49 8.69 7.73
N SER A 313 -32.86 9.85 7.93
CA SER A 313 -32.31 10.28 9.21
C SER A 313 -33.40 10.31 10.29
N GLN A 314 -34.59 10.85 9.96
CA GLN A 314 -35.74 10.89 10.87
C GLN A 314 -36.23 9.49 11.26
N GLN A 315 -36.41 8.59 10.28
CA GLN A 315 -36.87 7.22 10.52
C GLN A 315 -35.87 6.38 11.32
N MET A 316 -34.58 6.66 11.16
CA MET A 316 -33.49 6.02 11.92
C MET A 316 -33.26 6.71 13.27
N ASN A 317 -33.79 7.92 13.48
CA ASN A 317 -33.48 8.78 14.62
C ASN A 317 -31.95 8.91 14.87
N ALA A 318 -31.18 9.00 13.80
CA ALA A 318 -29.71 9.03 13.81
C ALA A 318 -29.17 9.82 12.62
N PRO A 319 -27.98 10.46 12.75
CA PRO A 319 -27.31 11.07 11.62
C PRO A 319 -26.86 10.01 10.60
N ILE A 320 -26.73 10.44 9.33
CA ILE A 320 -26.27 9.61 8.23
C ILE A 320 -24.93 10.18 7.75
N VAL A 321 -23.92 9.33 7.60
CA VAL A 321 -22.73 9.61 6.80
C VAL A 321 -23.01 9.07 5.40
N VAL A 322 -23.13 9.95 4.41
CA VAL A 322 -23.50 9.61 3.04
C VAL A 322 -22.45 10.07 2.04
N GLY A 323 -21.99 9.14 1.19
CA GLY A 323 -21.13 9.46 0.06
C GLY A 323 -21.93 10.02 -1.12
N THR A 324 -21.44 11.10 -1.70
CA THR A 324 -22.05 11.76 -2.85
C THR A 324 -21.03 12.57 -3.65
N ILE A 325 -21.41 13.04 -4.82
CA ILE A 325 -20.62 13.99 -5.59
C ILE A 325 -21.21 15.38 -5.38
N THR A 326 -20.41 16.29 -4.82
CA THR A 326 -20.81 17.68 -4.61
C THR A 326 -20.14 18.60 -5.62
N THR A 327 -20.77 19.72 -5.88
CA THR A 327 -20.23 20.75 -6.77
C THR A 327 -20.28 22.12 -6.12
N ASP A 328 -19.17 22.87 -6.20
CA ASP A 328 -19.10 24.26 -5.75
C ASP A 328 -18.41 25.10 -6.84
N ALA A 329 -19.12 26.10 -7.36
CA ALA A 329 -18.73 26.88 -8.54
C ALA A 329 -18.27 25.93 -9.69
N ASP A 330 -16.99 25.97 -10.07
CA ASP A 330 -16.41 25.15 -11.14
C ASP A 330 -15.73 23.87 -10.61
N SER A 331 -15.79 23.63 -9.31
CA SER A 331 -15.14 22.49 -8.65
C SER A 331 -16.11 21.34 -8.42
N THR A 332 -15.65 20.11 -8.63
CA THR A 332 -16.40 18.88 -8.35
C THR A 332 -15.63 18.06 -7.33
N PHE A 333 -16.29 17.63 -6.28
CA PHE A 333 -15.68 16.86 -5.20
C PHE A 333 -16.36 15.50 -5.03
N ASN A 334 -15.58 14.50 -4.69
CA ASN A 334 -16.05 13.25 -4.13
C ASN A 334 -16.15 13.45 -2.62
N SER A 335 -17.37 13.48 -2.08
CA SER A 335 -17.63 13.99 -0.73
C SER A 335 -18.34 12.98 0.16
N LEU A 336 -18.09 13.09 1.47
CA LEU A 336 -18.96 12.57 2.53
C LEU A 336 -19.68 13.75 3.17
N LEU A 337 -20.97 13.59 3.41
CA LEU A 337 -21.77 14.52 4.18
C LEU A 337 -22.21 13.85 5.47
N LEU A 338 -22.09 14.57 6.59
CA LEU A 338 -22.77 14.23 7.83
C LEU A 338 -24.15 14.92 7.78
N TRP A 339 -25.20 14.12 7.61
CA TRP A 339 -26.57 14.60 7.43
C TRP A 339 -27.42 14.35 8.66
N LYS A 340 -28.16 15.35 9.11
CA LYS A 340 -29.01 15.25 10.31
C LYS A 340 -30.41 15.74 10.01
N ASP A 341 -31.43 15.01 10.48
CA ASP A 341 -32.82 15.45 10.33
C ASP A 341 -33.06 16.83 10.95
N GLY A 342 -33.73 17.69 10.18
CA GLY A 342 -34.03 19.07 10.59
C GLY A 342 -32.89 20.05 10.41
N ASP A 343 -31.64 19.61 10.46
CA ASP A 343 -30.45 20.46 10.31
C ASP A 343 -29.86 20.38 8.88
N GLY A 344 -30.11 19.27 8.16
CA GLY A 344 -29.52 19.01 6.84
C GLY A 344 -28.04 18.58 6.94
N PRO A 345 -27.16 19.03 6.02
CA PRO A 345 -25.74 18.74 6.07
C PRO A 345 -25.08 19.56 7.18
N VAL A 346 -24.66 18.89 8.26
CA VAL A 346 -23.99 19.53 9.41
C VAL A 346 -22.48 19.58 9.25
N ASP A 347 -21.91 18.70 8.43
CA ASP A 347 -20.48 18.70 8.10
C ASP A 347 -20.22 18.04 6.74
N GLN A 348 -19.04 18.31 6.14
CA GLN A 348 -18.62 17.80 4.84
C GLN A 348 -17.13 17.52 4.82
N TYR A 349 -16.76 16.35 4.32
CA TYR A 349 -15.40 15.96 3.96
C TYR A 349 -15.31 15.74 2.46
N ASP A 350 -14.27 16.26 1.83
CA ASP A 350 -13.97 16.07 0.41
C ASP A 350 -12.71 15.24 0.27
N LYS A 351 -12.73 14.23 -0.60
CA LYS A 351 -11.63 13.26 -0.80
C LYS A 351 -10.30 13.98 -1.01
N LEU A 352 -9.31 13.68 -0.15
CA LEU A 352 -7.99 14.30 -0.18
C LEU A 352 -7.07 13.68 -1.23
N HIS A 353 -7.29 12.40 -1.57
CA HIS A 353 -6.49 11.67 -2.54
C HIS A 353 -7.36 11.09 -3.67
N PRO A 354 -7.95 11.95 -4.55
CA PRO A 354 -8.57 11.46 -5.77
C PRO A 354 -7.57 10.64 -6.58
N VAL A 355 -8.03 9.54 -7.18
CA VAL A 355 -7.17 8.59 -7.90
C VAL A 355 -6.67 9.19 -9.21
N PRO A 356 -5.34 9.40 -9.38
CA PRO A 356 -4.79 9.91 -10.63
C PRO A 356 -5.14 9.00 -11.81
N PHE A 357 -5.43 9.58 -12.97
CA PHE A 357 -5.81 8.88 -14.21
C PHE A 357 -7.13 8.10 -14.14
N ALA A 358 -7.89 8.24 -13.06
CA ALA A 358 -9.22 7.66 -12.90
C ALA A 358 -10.25 8.72 -12.47
N GLU A 359 -9.99 9.44 -11.39
CA GLU A 359 -10.87 10.47 -10.86
C GLU A 359 -10.48 11.88 -11.35
N TYR A 360 -9.24 12.08 -11.75
CA TYR A 360 -8.76 13.29 -12.43
C TYR A 360 -7.57 12.97 -13.33
N LEU A 361 -7.32 13.80 -14.32
CA LEU A 361 -6.15 13.68 -15.18
C LEU A 361 -5.08 14.70 -14.75
N PRO A 362 -4.00 14.24 -14.03
CA PRO A 362 -2.91 15.15 -13.69
C PRO A 362 -2.24 15.66 -14.97
N ASP A 363 -1.74 16.91 -14.94
CA ASP A 363 -1.07 17.54 -16.09
C ASP A 363 -1.81 17.29 -17.42
N ARG A 364 -3.14 17.50 -17.43
CA ARG A 364 -4.04 17.20 -18.56
C ARG A 364 -3.50 17.73 -19.91
N GLY A 365 -2.86 18.90 -19.92
CA GLY A 365 -2.25 19.48 -21.12
C GLY A 365 -1.11 18.64 -21.71
N PHE A 366 -0.41 17.88 -20.87
CA PHE A 366 0.66 16.97 -21.28
C PHE A 366 0.12 15.58 -21.68
N TRP A 367 -0.75 14.99 -20.87
CA TRP A 367 -1.19 13.60 -21.08
C TRP A 367 -2.28 13.47 -22.13
N SER A 368 -3.25 14.41 -22.18
CA SER A 368 -4.41 14.30 -23.10
C SER A 368 -4.02 14.13 -24.57
N PRO A 369 -3.01 14.84 -25.12
CA PRO A 369 -2.58 14.64 -26.51
C PRO A 369 -1.98 13.26 -26.81
N LEU A 370 -1.47 12.55 -25.80
CA LEU A 370 -0.83 11.24 -25.98
C LEU A 370 -1.82 10.10 -26.18
N ALA A 371 -3.02 10.19 -25.58
CA ALA A 371 -4.09 9.21 -25.69
C ALA A 371 -5.48 9.88 -25.56
N PRO A 372 -5.90 10.72 -26.54
CA PRO A 372 -7.10 11.53 -26.42
C PRO A 372 -8.36 10.69 -26.22
N ASP A 373 -8.50 9.56 -26.92
CA ASP A 373 -9.66 8.68 -26.79
C ASP A 373 -9.78 8.06 -25.39
N LEU A 374 -8.65 7.65 -24.79
CA LEU A 374 -8.62 7.11 -23.45
C LEU A 374 -8.98 8.18 -22.40
N PHE A 375 -8.37 9.36 -22.50
CA PHE A 375 -8.58 10.42 -21.51
C PHE A 375 -9.91 11.16 -21.68
N SER A 376 -10.60 10.98 -22.82
CA SER A 376 -11.99 11.44 -22.97
C SER A 376 -12.98 10.63 -22.09
N LEU A 377 -12.56 9.43 -21.63
CA LEU A 377 -13.34 8.63 -20.68
C LEU A 377 -13.35 9.22 -19.26
N ILE A 378 -12.46 10.17 -18.96
CA ILE A 378 -12.46 10.96 -17.71
C ILE A 378 -13.17 12.27 -17.99
N PRO A 379 -14.51 12.32 -17.84
CA PRO A 379 -15.32 13.46 -18.33
C PRO A 379 -15.18 14.69 -17.44
N ARG A 380 -14.73 14.51 -16.21
CA ARG A 380 -14.52 15.56 -15.20
C ARG A 380 -13.28 15.26 -14.38
N ASP A 381 -12.68 16.31 -13.83
CA ASP A 381 -11.60 16.20 -12.87
C ASP A 381 -12.16 16.46 -11.46
N PHE A 382 -12.04 15.50 -10.55
CA PHE A 382 -12.33 15.77 -9.16
C PHE A 382 -11.27 16.69 -8.56
N THR A 383 -11.73 17.68 -7.83
CA THR A 383 -10.89 18.62 -7.09
C THR A 383 -10.41 17.96 -5.81
N ILE A 384 -9.12 18.14 -5.48
CA ILE A 384 -8.53 17.66 -4.22
C ILE A 384 -9.21 18.41 -3.06
N GLY A 385 -9.68 17.66 -2.07
CA GLY A 385 -10.27 18.20 -0.85
C GLY A 385 -9.28 19.00 -0.01
N THR A 386 -9.79 19.90 0.80
CA THR A 386 -9.01 20.72 1.74
C THR A 386 -9.62 20.76 3.13
N ARG A 387 -10.76 20.09 3.33
CA ARG A 387 -11.46 20.01 4.61
C ARG A 387 -10.81 18.96 5.50
N ASP A 388 -10.98 19.12 6.81
CA ASP A 388 -10.52 18.13 7.79
C ASP A 388 -11.22 16.79 7.56
N ASN A 389 -10.48 15.71 7.75
CA ASN A 389 -10.97 14.34 7.58
C ASN A 389 -11.56 13.75 8.87
N LEU A 390 -12.37 14.55 9.57
CA LEU A 390 -12.99 14.20 10.85
C LEU A 390 -14.45 14.64 10.86
N PHE A 391 -15.33 13.80 11.43
CA PHE A 391 -16.68 14.21 11.82
C PHE A 391 -16.88 14.03 13.32
N ASP A 392 -17.57 14.96 13.95
CA ASP A 392 -18.11 14.79 15.31
C ASP A 392 -19.53 14.20 15.24
N ILE A 393 -19.64 12.93 15.60
CA ILE A 393 -20.90 12.19 15.65
C ILE A 393 -21.37 12.09 17.10
N ASN A 394 -22.04 13.13 17.58
CA ASN A 394 -22.57 13.22 18.94
C ASN A 394 -21.49 13.00 20.03
N GLY A 395 -20.30 13.58 19.85
CA GLY A 395 -19.16 13.48 20.76
C GLY A 395 -18.21 12.32 20.50
N VAL A 396 -18.46 11.49 19.46
CA VAL A 396 -17.52 10.50 18.94
C VAL A 396 -16.84 11.06 17.69
N ILE A 397 -15.53 11.18 17.71
CA ILE A 397 -14.77 11.66 16.57
C ILE A 397 -14.50 10.51 15.59
N ALA A 398 -15.07 10.62 14.40
CA ALA A 398 -14.88 9.66 13.33
C ALA A 398 -13.84 10.18 12.34
N GLY A 399 -12.75 9.43 12.12
CA GLY A 399 -11.81 9.65 11.04
C GLY A 399 -12.40 9.16 9.71
N LEU A 400 -12.14 9.86 8.61
CA LEU A 400 -12.79 9.63 7.32
C LEU A 400 -11.77 9.30 6.24
N ALA A 401 -12.04 8.23 5.49
CA ALA A 401 -11.24 7.82 4.33
C ALA A 401 -12.16 7.35 3.21
N ILE A 402 -12.26 8.12 2.12
CA ILE A 402 -13.05 7.70 0.96
C ILE A 402 -12.20 6.77 0.08
N CYS A 403 -12.59 5.47 0.03
CA CYS A 403 -12.03 4.51 -0.92
C CYS A 403 -10.48 4.45 -0.88
N PHE A 404 -9.81 4.99 -1.89
CA PHE A 404 -8.35 5.01 -2.01
C PHE A 404 -7.64 5.80 -0.89
N ASP A 405 -8.31 6.73 -0.22
CA ASP A 405 -7.73 7.46 0.91
C ASP A 405 -7.15 6.55 1.99
N ILE A 406 -7.73 5.36 2.19
CA ILE A 406 -7.29 4.41 3.24
C ILE A 406 -5.85 3.89 3.04
N VAL A 407 -5.29 4.01 1.83
CA VAL A 407 -3.91 3.57 1.55
C VAL A 407 -2.87 4.61 2.00
N ASP A 408 -3.28 5.87 2.24
CA ASP A 408 -2.39 6.96 2.58
C ASP A 408 -2.00 6.94 4.06
N ASP A 409 -0.68 6.94 4.31
CA ASP A 409 -0.12 6.88 5.67
C ASP A 409 -0.31 8.22 6.41
N ASP A 410 -0.20 9.36 5.71
CA ASP A 410 -0.29 10.69 6.33
C ASP A 410 -1.74 11.00 6.70
N LEU A 411 -2.70 10.61 5.86
CA LEU A 411 -4.12 10.77 6.14
C LEU A 411 -4.53 10.03 7.43
N VAL A 412 -4.12 8.77 7.57
CA VAL A 412 -4.43 7.98 8.78
C VAL A 412 -3.77 8.61 10.01
N ARG A 413 -2.53 9.10 9.90
CA ARG A 413 -1.89 9.82 11.00
C ARG A 413 -2.62 11.11 11.39
N GLN A 414 -3.14 11.87 10.40
CA GLN A 414 -3.94 13.06 10.64
C GLN A 414 -5.22 12.73 11.42
N MET A 415 -5.95 11.67 11.04
CA MET A 415 -7.13 11.22 11.79
C MET A 415 -6.81 10.97 13.28
N ILE A 416 -5.73 10.22 13.54
CA ILE A 416 -5.34 9.88 14.91
C ILE A 416 -4.86 11.11 15.68
N ALA A 417 -4.09 12.00 15.06
CA ALA A 417 -3.66 13.26 15.64
C ALA A 417 -4.84 14.20 15.94
N GLY A 418 -5.88 14.15 15.12
CA GLY A 418 -7.14 14.88 15.33
C GLY A 418 -8.10 14.24 16.34
N GLY A 419 -7.71 13.12 16.96
CA GLY A 419 -8.46 12.49 18.04
C GLY A 419 -9.53 11.49 17.59
N ALA A 420 -9.43 10.93 16.38
CA ALA A 420 -10.40 9.94 15.91
C ALA A 420 -10.52 8.75 16.87
N ASP A 421 -11.74 8.41 17.24
CA ASP A 421 -12.10 7.24 18.07
C ASP A 421 -12.36 5.99 17.22
N ILE A 422 -12.78 6.20 15.96
CA ILE A 422 -13.17 5.19 14.97
C ILE A 422 -12.80 5.71 13.59
N ILE A 423 -12.64 4.82 12.61
CA ILE A 423 -12.43 5.19 11.20
C ILE A 423 -13.61 4.69 10.37
N LEU A 424 -14.21 5.59 9.59
CA LEU A 424 -15.20 5.27 8.59
C LEU A 424 -14.53 5.29 7.21
N ALA A 425 -14.59 4.15 6.52
CA ALA A 425 -13.96 3.95 5.21
C ALA A 425 -15.00 3.55 4.15
N PRO A 426 -15.93 4.46 3.81
CA PRO A 426 -16.89 4.21 2.74
C PRO A 426 -16.17 4.13 1.39
N THR A 427 -16.58 3.17 0.55
CA THR A 427 -15.91 2.87 -0.72
C THR A 427 -16.90 2.48 -1.81
N ASN A 428 -16.50 2.65 -3.07
CA ASN A 428 -17.24 2.17 -4.23
C ASN A 428 -16.38 1.17 -5.00
N ASN A 429 -16.77 -0.10 -5.00
CA ASN A 429 -16.07 -1.16 -5.71
C ASN A 429 -16.86 -1.66 -6.93
N ALA A 430 -17.95 -1.00 -7.34
CA ALA A 430 -18.83 -1.47 -8.42
C ALA A 430 -18.10 -1.62 -9.76
N ASP A 431 -17.20 -0.69 -10.09
CA ASP A 431 -16.43 -0.72 -11.33
C ASP A 431 -15.47 -1.90 -11.47
N PHE A 432 -15.08 -2.51 -10.35
CA PHE A 432 -14.08 -3.58 -10.36
C PHE A 432 -14.69 -4.99 -10.43
N GLY A 433 -16.03 -5.11 -10.36
CA GLY A 433 -16.72 -6.38 -10.48
C GLY A 433 -16.22 -7.45 -9.50
N HIS A 434 -16.23 -8.70 -9.93
CA HIS A 434 -15.78 -9.86 -9.13
C HIS A 434 -14.26 -10.07 -9.18
N THR A 435 -13.48 -9.01 -8.98
CA THR A 435 -12.01 -9.06 -8.97
C THR A 435 -11.44 -8.98 -7.56
N ASP A 436 -10.12 -9.13 -7.44
CA ASP A 436 -9.43 -9.08 -6.14
C ASP A 436 -9.30 -7.65 -5.56
N GLN A 437 -9.68 -6.60 -6.30
CA GLN A 437 -9.53 -5.21 -5.85
C GLN A 437 -10.19 -4.96 -4.49
N SER A 438 -11.46 -5.38 -4.33
CA SER A 438 -12.23 -5.12 -3.11
C SER A 438 -11.68 -5.86 -1.88
N VAL A 439 -11.20 -7.09 -2.06
CA VAL A 439 -10.58 -7.86 -0.95
C VAL A 439 -9.18 -7.34 -0.61
N GLN A 440 -8.44 -6.83 -1.59
CA GLN A 440 -7.14 -6.17 -1.36
C GLN A 440 -7.34 -4.86 -0.58
N GLN A 441 -8.34 -4.07 -0.94
CA GLN A 441 -8.67 -2.83 -0.23
C GLN A 441 -9.13 -3.11 1.21
N LEU A 442 -9.99 -4.12 1.43
CA LEU A 442 -10.39 -4.52 2.78
C LEU A 442 -9.20 -4.98 3.63
N ALA A 443 -8.22 -5.67 3.02
CA ALA A 443 -7.00 -6.06 3.71
C ALA A 443 -6.16 -4.84 4.14
N ILE A 444 -6.08 -3.81 3.30
CA ILE A 444 -5.44 -2.55 3.67
C ILE A 444 -6.19 -1.90 4.83
N ALA A 445 -7.52 -1.82 4.77
CA ALA A 445 -8.36 -1.29 5.85
C ALA A 445 -8.14 -2.07 7.17
N ARG A 446 -8.00 -3.41 7.10
CA ARG A 446 -7.66 -4.26 8.25
C ARG A 446 -6.31 -3.90 8.85
N MET A 447 -5.29 -3.74 8.00
CA MET A 447 -3.95 -3.34 8.46
C MET A 447 -3.97 -1.95 9.09
N ARG A 448 -4.80 -1.01 8.57
CA ARG A 448 -5.00 0.31 9.18
C ARG A 448 -5.71 0.23 10.52
N ALA A 449 -6.69 -0.68 10.67
CA ALA A 449 -7.33 -0.87 11.98
C ALA A 449 -6.30 -1.26 13.05
N ILE A 450 -5.43 -2.22 12.75
CA ILE A 450 -4.36 -2.68 13.66
C ILE A 450 -3.32 -1.57 13.88
N GLU A 451 -2.86 -0.93 12.81
CA GLU A 451 -1.83 0.11 12.85
C GLU A 451 -2.27 1.31 13.68
N ALA A 452 -3.50 1.78 13.48
CA ALA A 452 -4.05 2.94 14.18
C ALA A 452 -4.62 2.60 15.56
N GLY A 453 -4.85 1.31 15.87
CA GLY A 453 -5.56 0.88 17.08
C GLY A 453 -7.01 1.38 17.12
N ARG A 454 -7.68 1.41 15.97
CA ARG A 454 -9.05 1.89 15.76
C ARG A 454 -9.90 0.85 15.06
N SER A 455 -11.18 0.77 15.42
CA SER A 455 -12.13 0.05 14.57
C SER A 455 -12.25 0.75 13.22
N VAL A 456 -12.42 -0.04 12.16
CA VAL A 456 -12.69 0.46 10.80
C VAL A 456 -14.02 -0.07 10.31
N VAL A 457 -14.91 0.84 9.93
CA VAL A 457 -16.17 0.52 9.25
C VAL A 457 -15.95 0.69 7.75
N ASN A 458 -15.62 -0.40 7.07
CA ASN A 458 -15.46 -0.43 5.62
C ASN A 458 -16.80 -0.80 4.99
N THR A 459 -17.49 0.19 4.42
CA THR A 459 -18.81 0.03 3.80
C THR A 459 -18.69 0.27 2.31
N SER A 460 -19.09 -0.70 1.49
CA SER A 460 -18.99 -0.64 0.03
C SER A 460 -20.36 -0.67 -0.63
N THR A 461 -20.45 -0.15 -1.86
CA THR A 461 -21.67 -0.20 -2.69
C THR A 461 -22.10 -1.64 -3.00
N VAL A 462 -21.14 -2.52 -3.36
CA VAL A 462 -21.38 -3.92 -3.75
C VAL A 462 -20.57 -4.94 -2.94
N GLY A 463 -19.69 -4.47 -2.05
CA GLY A 463 -18.77 -5.30 -1.24
C GLY A 463 -17.31 -5.08 -1.67
N THR A 464 -16.33 -5.48 -0.86
CA THR A 464 -16.44 -6.26 0.36
C THR A 464 -16.69 -5.33 1.56
N SER A 465 -17.89 -5.36 2.15
CA SER A 465 -18.22 -4.60 3.36
C SER A 465 -17.89 -5.39 4.61
N ALA A 466 -17.21 -4.78 5.58
CA ALA A 466 -16.91 -5.39 6.87
C ALA A 466 -16.69 -4.32 7.96
N ILE A 467 -17.00 -4.67 9.20
CA ILE A 467 -16.60 -3.93 10.41
C ILE A 467 -15.44 -4.66 11.04
N ILE A 468 -14.33 -3.97 11.24
CA ILE A 468 -13.05 -4.51 11.71
C ILE A 468 -12.74 -3.91 13.07
N ALA A 469 -12.39 -4.76 14.04
CA ALA A 469 -11.96 -4.33 15.38
C ALA A 469 -10.52 -3.77 15.36
N PRO A 470 -10.10 -3.07 16.43
CA PRO A 470 -8.75 -2.49 16.52
C PRO A 470 -7.61 -3.53 16.49
N ASP A 471 -7.89 -4.80 16.80
CA ASP A 471 -6.94 -5.91 16.71
C ASP A 471 -6.90 -6.57 15.30
N GLY A 472 -7.71 -6.07 14.36
CA GLY A 472 -7.84 -6.60 13.01
C GLY A 472 -8.86 -7.73 12.87
N SER A 473 -9.50 -8.19 13.95
CA SER A 473 -10.56 -9.18 13.85
C SER A 473 -11.81 -8.61 13.17
N THR A 474 -12.53 -9.46 12.44
CA THR A 474 -13.79 -9.07 11.79
C THR A 474 -14.92 -9.19 12.79
N ILE A 475 -15.60 -8.08 13.07
CA ILE A 475 -16.81 -8.04 13.92
C ILE A 475 -18.01 -8.53 13.12
N ASP A 476 -18.17 -8.02 11.88
CA ASP A 476 -19.24 -8.39 10.97
C ASP A 476 -18.83 -8.17 9.52
N ARG A 477 -19.48 -8.85 8.58
CA ARG A 477 -19.23 -8.67 7.16
C ARG A 477 -20.42 -9.10 6.31
N LEU A 478 -20.63 -8.44 5.16
CA LEU A 478 -21.68 -8.75 4.19
C LEU A 478 -21.17 -9.63 3.06
N GLN A 479 -22.11 -10.29 2.42
CA GLN A 479 -21.86 -10.95 1.13
C GLN A 479 -21.73 -9.90 0.02
N THR A 480 -20.82 -10.14 -0.91
CA THR A 480 -20.66 -9.27 -2.07
C THR A 480 -21.82 -9.39 -3.05
N PHE A 481 -22.13 -8.31 -3.75
CA PHE A 481 -23.16 -8.24 -4.80
C PHE A 481 -24.58 -8.64 -4.32
N GLN A 482 -24.87 -8.31 -3.06
CA GLN A 482 -26.21 -8.45 -2.47
C GLN A 482 -26.46 -7.22 -1.57
N PRO A 483 -27.71 -6.72 -1.51
CA PRO A 483 -28.03 -5.69 -0.52
C PRO A 483 -27.93 -6.29 0.89
N GLY A 484 -27.50 -5.48 1.83
CA GLY A 484 -27.36 -5.93 3.22
C GLY A 484 -26.99 -4.83 4.17
N VAL A 485 -27.12 -5.13 5.47
CA VAL A 485 -26.83 -4.20 6.56
C VAL A 485 -26.08 -4.90 7.68
N MET A 486 -25.13 -4.20 8.30
CA MET A 486 -24.44 -4.60 9.52
C MET A 486 -24.87 -3.64 10.64
N VAL A 487 -25.46 -4.15 11.70
CA VAL A 487 -25.82 -3.34 12.89
C VAL A 487 -25.06 -3.89 14.09
N GLN A 488 -23.99 -3.19 14.48
CA GLN A 488 -23.06 -3.67 15.50
C GLN A 488 -22.68 -2.59 16.51
N GLN A 489 -22.36 -3.02 17.73
CA GLN A 489 -21.66 -2.21 18.73
C GLN A 489 -20.17 -2.22 18.38
N VAL A 490 -19.67 -1.12 17.86
CA VAL A 490 -18.29 -1.01 17.38
C VAL A 490 -17.42 -0.40 18.47
N PRO A 491 -16.32 -1.07 18.89
CA PRO A 491 -15.42 -0.55 19.90
C PRO A 491 -14.78 0.77 19.48
N LEU A 492 -14.76 1.74 20.39
CA LEU A 492 -14.03 2.99 20.28
C LEU A 492 -12.69 2.89 21.02
N SER A 493 -11.69 3.62 20.56
CA SER A 493 -10.39 3.68 21.22
C SER A 493 -9.71 5.03 21.00
N GLN A 494 -9.00 5.50 22.01
CA GLN A 494 -8.11 6.66 21.93
C GLN A 494 -6.64 6.27 22.12
N THR A 495 -6.36 4.97 22.18
CA THR A 495 -4.99 4.47 22.31
C THR A 495 -4.18 4.89 21.09
N VAL A 496 -3.08 5.60 21.30
CA VAL A 496 -2.13 5.94 20.22
C VAL A 496 -1.08 4.84 20.16
N THR A 497 -1.05 4.10 19.04
CA THR A 497 -0.07 3.04 18.85
C THR A 497 1.33 3.61 18.61
N LEU A 498 2.37 2.79 18.81
CA LEU A 498 3.73 3.22 18.52
C LEU A 498 3.91 3.54 17.03
N ALA A 499 3.21 2.85 16.15
CA ALA A 499 3.22 3.11 14.71
C ALA A 499 2.75 4.53 14.36
N MET A 500 1.73 5.05 15.05
CA MET A 500 1.23 6.41 14.78
C MET A 500 2.23 7.49 15.18
N VAL A 501 3.05 7.23 16.20
CA VAL A 501 4.09 8.17 16.68
C VAL A 501 5.41 7.99 15.92
N ALA A 502 5.84 6.75 15.72
CA ALA A 502 7.19 6.40 15.26
C ALA A 502 7.22 5.81 13.83
N GLY A 503 6.09 5.52 13.20
CA GLY A 503 6.04 4.85 11.89
C GLY A 503 6.80 5.59 10.81
N ARG A 504 6.58 6.91 10.65
CA ARG A 504 7.32 7.74 9.69
C ARG A 504 8.81 7.86 10.02
N PRO A 505 9.24 8.15 11.26
CA PRO A 505 10.64 8.05 11.68
C PRO A 505 11.26 6.67 11.40
N ILE A 506 10.54 5.55 11.66
CA ILE A 506 11.02 4.20 11.38
C ILE A 506 11.24 4.04 9.87
N GLU A 507 10.26 4.38 9.03
CA GLU A 507 10.34 4.30 7.57
C GLU A 507 11.56 5.05 7.03
N LEU A 508 11.75 6.30 7.42
CA LEU A 508 12.89 7.14 7.00
C LEU A 508 14.21 6.58 7.51
N THR A 509 14.25 6.08 8.75
CA THR A 509 15.46 5.50 9.35
C THR A 509 15.88 4.23 8.62
N VAL A 510 14.98 3.26 8.42
CA VAL A 510 15.33 1.99 7.76
C VAL A 510 15.68 2.19 6.29
N SER A 511 14.97 3.10 5.58
CA SER A 511 15.29 3.49 4.20
C SER A 511 16.65 4.17 4.12
N GLY A 512 16.93 5.09 5.05
CA GLY A 512 18.23 5.77 5.18
C GLY A 512 19.37 4.80 5.50
N LEU A 513 19.17 3.83 6.40
CA LEU A 513 20.13 2.77 6.68
C LEU A 513 20.46 1.94 5.43
N GLY A 514 19.47 1.66 4.60
CA GLY A 514 19.67 1.00 3.31
C GLY A 514 20.60 1.80 2.40
N LEU A 515 20.30 3.08 2.18
CA LEU A 515 21.03 3.94 1.27
C LEU A 515 22.45 4.24 1.81
N ILE A 516 22.55 4.66 3.06
CA ILE A 516 23.85 4.96 3.72
C ILE A 516 24.71 3.69 3.77
N GLY A 517 24.10 2.54 4.12
CA GLY A 517 24.77 1.25 4.15
C GLY A 517 25.33 0.84 2.79
N LEU A 518 24.60 1.06 1.70
CA LEU A 518 25.08 0.85 0.32
C LEU A 518 26.27 1.75 0.00
N VAL A 519 26.18 3.04 0.31
CA VAL A 519 27.28 4.01 0.07
C VAL A 519 28.53 3.60 0.84
N LEU A 520 28.39 3.29 2.13
CA LEU A 520 29.50 2.85 2.98
C LEU A 520 30.14 1.55 2.45
N ALA A 521 29.31 0.57 2.07
CA ALA A 521 29.79 -0.67 1.48
C ALA A 521 30.59 -0.42 0.20
N ALA A 522 30.12 0.48 -0.67
CA ALA A 522 30.83 0.84 -1.90
C ALA A 522 32.19 1.51 -1.61
N LEU A 523 32.24 2.44 -0.65
CA LEU A 523 33.49 3.14 -0.27
C LEU A 523 34.52 2.18 0.36
N LEU A 524 34.08 1.31 1.29
CA LEU A 524 34.95 0.34 1.95
C LEU A 524 35.46 -0.73 0.96
N ALA A 525 34.60 -1.20 0.05
CA ALA A 525 35.00 -2.15 -0.97
C ALA A 525 36.07 -1.58 -1.92
N ARG A 526 36.03 -0.27 -2.24
CA ARG A 526 37.03 0.40 -3.07
C ARG A 526 38.38 0.49 -2.35
N ARG A 527 38.41 0.88 -1.06
CA ARG A 527 39.64 0.97 -0.25
C ARG A 527 40.37 -0.37 -0.15
N ARG A 528 39.65 -1.48 0.05
CA ARG A 528 40.24 -2.83 0.10
C ARG A 528 40.72 -3.38 -1.25
N HIS A 529 40.45 -2.70 -2.33
CA HIS A 529 40.96 -3.07 -3.66
C HIS A 529 42.28 -2.37 -4.01
N GLN A 530 42.60 -1.30 -3.28
CA GLN A 530 43.80 -0.47 -3.48
C GLN A 530 44.94 -0.82 -2.51
N GLY A 531 44.67 -1.56 -1.43
CA GLY A 531 45.67 -2.12 -0.51
C GLY A 531 45.84 -3.62 -0.73
#